data_de50433981a07b4eb0fe52c943d1e09f
#
_entry.id   de50433981a07b4eb0fe52c943d1e09f
#
_cell.length_a   1.000
_cell.length_b   1.000
_cell.length_c   1.000
_cell.angle_alpha   90.00
_cell.angle_beta   90.00
_cell.angle_gamma   90.00
#
_symmetry.space_group_name_H-M   'P 1'
#
loop_
_entity.id
_entity.type
_entity.pdbx_description
1 polymer ?
#
loop_
_entity_poly.entity_id
_entity_poly.type
_entity_poly.pdbx_seq_one_letter_code
_entity_poly.pdbx_strand_id
1 'polypeptide(L)'
;MKILHTSDWHLGLDFYGASLLRDQEAMVDRIADIAARERVGAVLLAGDVFDRAVVGADAMGVYNRAMRRLCLEERIPVVVCAGNHDGAARLSLLQELLAPSGLHVFGRAGAQDDRVDLGEAVVHVLPY
;
A
#
# COMPACT_ATOMS: atom_id res chain seq x y z
N MET A 1 12.04 -14.11 -8.84
CA MET A 1 11.58 -12.72 -8.55
C MET A 1 11.88 -12.35 -7.11
N LYS A 2 12.31 -11.11 -6.82
CA LYS A 2 12.38 -10.57 -5.46
C LYS A 2 11.06 -9.87 -5.12
N ILE A 3 10.60 -10.00 -3.90
CA ILE A 3 9.41 -9.30 -3.38
C ILE A 3 9.81 -8.52 -2.13
N LEU A 4 9.40 -7.26 -2.04
CA LEU A 4 9.49 -6.47 -0.82
C LEU A 4 8.17 -6.57 -0.07
N HIS A 5 8.22 -7.04 1.16
CA HIS A 5 7.05 -7.10 2.04
C HIS A 5 7.18 -6.04 3.15
N THR A 6 6.12 -5.28 3.35
CA THR A 6 6.00 -4.25 4.39
C THR A 6 4.58 -4.24 4.93
N SER A 7 4.37 -3.67 6.12
CA SER A 7 3.05 -3.54 6.76
C SER A 7 3.05 -2.40 7.76
N ASP A 8 1.90 -2.11 8.33
CA ASP A 8 1.77 -1.26 9.51
C ASP A 8 2.39 0.14 9.32
N TRP A 9 2.10 0.78 8.21
CA TRP A 9 2.59 2.14 7.96
C TRP A 9 1.93 3.16 8.89
N HIS A 10 0.68 2.91 9.30
CA HIS A 10 -0.12 3.78 10.18
C HIS A 10 -0.02 5.26 9.81
N LEU A 11 -0.12 5.57 8.51
CA LEU A 11 0.00 6.95 8.03
C LEU A 11 -1.00 7.86 8.72
N GLY A 12 -0.51 8.97 9.24
CA GLY A 12 -1.30 9.92 10.02
C GLY A 12 -1.36 9.63 11.52
N LEU A 13 -0.50 8.73 12.03
CA LEU A 13 -0.36 8.48 13.46
C LEU A 13 0.14 9.73 14.18
N ASP A 14 -0.58 10.11 15.24
CA ASP A 14 -0.14 11.09 16.23
C ASP A 14 0.33 10.36 17.49
N PHE A 15 1.49 10.77 18.00
CA PHE A 15 2.03 10.23 19.23
C PHE A 15 2.13 11.34 20.28
N TYR A 16 1.29 11.26 21.31
CA TYR A 16 1.17 12.28 22.37
C TYR A 16 1.01 13.72 21.84
N GLY A 17 0.18 13.91 20.81
CA GLY A 17 -0.08 15.19 20.20
C GLY A 17 0.98 15.67 19.20
N ALA A 18 2.00 14.86 18.93
CA ALA A 18 2.98 15.12 17.88
C ALA A 18 2.68 14.24 16.65
N SER A 19 2.52 14.87 15.48
CA SER A 19 2.34 14.14 14.23
C SER A 19 3.64 13.46 13.83
N LEU A 20 3.57 12.18 13.52
CA LEU A 20 4.69 11.39 12.97
C LEU A 20 4.76 11.42 11.45
N LEU A 21 3.89 12.16 10.78
CA LEU A 21 3.70 12.07 9.33
C LEU A 21 4.98 12.35 8.53
N ARG A 22 5.83 13.28 8.99
CA ARG A 22 7.11 13.56 8.31
C ARG A 22 8.08 12.39 8.38
N ASP A 23 8.15 11.71 9.52
CA ASP A 23 8.99 10.53 9.69
C ASP A 23 8.43 9.35 8.88
N GLN A 24 7.10 9.23 8.84
CA GLN A 24 6.40 8.24 8.03
C GLN A 24 6.61 8.49 6.52
N GLU A 25 6.59 9.73 6.06
CA GLU A 25 6.92 10.09 4.68
C GLU A 25 8.36 9.67 4.33
N ALA A 26 9.33 9.99 5.20
CA ALA A 26 10.71 9.57 5.01
C ALA A 26 10.88 8.03 5.00
N MET A 27 10.13 7.33 5.86
CA MET A 27 10.10 5.85 5.87
C MET A 27 9.57 5.31 4.53
N VAL A 28 8.47 5.83 4.04
CA VAL A 28 7.84 5.38 2.78
C VAL A 28 8.75 5.65 1.59
N ASP A 29 9.40 6.82 1.54
CA ASP A 29 10.41 7.14 0.52
C ASP A 29 11.58 6.15 0.56
N ARG A 30 12.03 5.79 1.77
CA ARG A 30 13.09 4.78 1.94
C ARG A 30 12.68 3.40 1.43
N ILE A 31 11.41 3.00 1.64
CA ILE A 31 10.87 1.74 1.12
C ILE A 31 10.90 1.77 -0.42
N ALA A 32 10.48 2.87 -1.04
CA ALA A 32 10.51 3.02 -2.48
C ALA A 32 11.95 2.98 -3.04
N ASP A 33 12.90 3.64 -2.38
CA ASP A 33 14.33 3.60 -2.75
C ASP A 33 14.89 2.17 -2.69
N ILE A 34 14.53 1.41 -1.66
CA ILE A 34 14.95 0.00 -1.52
C ILE A 34 14.34 -0.83 -2.64
N ALA A 35 13.05 -0.68 -2.91
CA ALA A 35 12.35 -1.42 -3.95
C ALA A 35 13.00 -1.19 -5.33
N ALA A 36 13.28 0.05 -5.67
CA ALA A 36 13.93 0.41 -6.93
C ALA A 36 15.38 -0.12 -7.01
N ARG A 37 16.20 0.13 -5.97
CA ARG A 37 17.60 -0.32 -5.92
C ARG A 37 17.74 -1.82 -6.01
N GLU A 38 16.90 -2.56 -5.30
CA GLU A 38 16.92 -4.03 -5.29
C GLU A 38 16.22 -4.64 -6.49
N ARG A 39 15.61 -3.83 -7.35
CA ARG A 39 14.85 -4.26 -8.53
C ARG A 39 13.82 -5.33 -8.18
N VAL A 40 12.98 -5.04 -7.17
CA VAL A 40 11.95 -5.98 -6.77
C VAL A 40 10.88 -6.11 -7.85
N GLY A 41 10.33 -7.29 -8.01
CA GLY A 41 9.25 -7.56 -8.96
C GLY A 41 7.87 -7.15 -8.43
N ALA A 42 7.74 -6.93 -7.12
CA ALA A 42 6.52 -6.40 -6.49
C ALA A 42 6.80 -5.90 -5.08
N VAL A 43 5.89 -5.02 -4.60
CA VAL A 43 5.78 -4.62 -3.19
C VAL A 43 4.47 -5.14 -2.63
N LEU A 44 4.51 -5.81 -1.48
CA LEU A 44 3.33 -6.25 -0.73
C LEU A 44 3.18 -5.40 0.52
N LEU A 45 2.06 -4.67 0.63
CA LEU A 45 1.71 -3.86 1.80
C LEU A 45 0.57 -4.53 2.56
N ALA A 46 0.93 -5.23 3.63
CA ALA A 46 0.06 -6.16 4.34
C ALA A 46 -0.64 -5.50 5.54
N GLY A 47 -1.59 -4.63 5.28
CA GLY A 47 -2.49 -4.05 6.27
C GLY A 47 -1.97 -2.84 7.01
N ASP A 48 -2.89 -2.17 7.68
CA ASP A 48 -2.70 -0.97 8.50
C ASP A 48 -1.91 0.13 7.77
N VAL A 49 -2.38 0.43 6.56
CA VAL A 49 -1.84 1.51 5.73
C VAL A 49 -2.00 2.85 6.41
N PHE A 50 -3.18 3.08 6.98
CA PHE A 50 -3.55 4.29 7.70
C PHE A 50 -3.79 3.99 9.18
N ASP A 51 -3.53 4.98 10.03
CA ASP A 51 -3.75 4.83 11.46
C ASP A 51 -5.23 4.74 11.82
N ARG A 52 -6.12 5.32 11.02
CA ARG A 52 -7.56 5.38 11.27
C ARG A 52 -8.35 5.18 9.99
N ALA A 53 -9.56 4.64 10.13
CA ALA A 53 -10.50 4.45 9.01
C ALA A 53 -10.91 5.77 8.32
N VAL A 54 -10.90 6.89 9.06
CA VAL A 54 -11.09 8.25 8.52
C VAL A 54 -9.72 8.91 8.39
N VAL A 55 -9.25 9.03 7.18
CA VAL A 55 -7.88 9.46 6.85
C VAL A 55 -7.83 10.95 6.61
N GLY A 56 -6.84 11.64 7.19
CA GLY A 56 -6.56 13.04 6.90
C GLY A 56 -5.95 13.24 5.50
N ALA A 57 -6.18 14.41 4.92
CA ALA A 57 -5.73 14.73 3.56
C ALA A 57 -4.21 14.59 3.37
N ASP A 58 -3.43 14.97 4.38
CA ASP A 58 -1.97 14.91 4.33
C ASP A 58 -1.46 13.47 4.30
N ALA A 59 -2.05 12.57 5.10
CA ALA A 59 -1.73 11.15 5.09
C ALA A 59 -2.11 10.48 3.75
N MET A 60 -3.28 10.84 3.19
CA MET A 60 -3.66 10.41 1.84
C MET A 60 -2.66 10.90 0.79
N GLY A 61 -2.13 12.12 0.96
CA GLY A 61 -1.11 12.68 0.08
C GLY A 61 0.18 11.86 0.07
N VAL A 62 0.65 11.43 1.26
CA VAL A 62 1.83 10.56 1.39
C VAL A 62 1.61 9.22 0.66
N TYR A 63 0.48 8.56 0.94
CA TYR A 63 0.12 7.31 0.28
C TYR A 63 0.06 7.47 -1.24
N ASN A 64 -0.63 8.49 -1.72
CA ASN A 64 -0.80 8.74 -3.16
C ASN A 64 0.56 8.96 -3.87
N ARG A 65 1.47 9.73 -3.28
CA ARG A 65 2.82 9.94 -3.83
C ARG A 65 3.62 8.63 -3.88
N ALA A 66 3.51 7.80 -2.83
CA ALA A 66 4.17 6.50 -2.78
C ALA A 66 3.69 5.56 -3.89
N MET A 67 2.37 5.44 -4.05
CA MET A 67 1.76 4.58 -5.08
C MET A 67 2.11 5.08 -6.49
N ARG A 68 2.04 6.41 -6.72
CA ARG A 68 2.46 7.00 -7.98
C ARG A 68 3.92 6.67 -8.31
N ARG A 69 4.82 6.86 -7.35
CA ARG A 69 6.24 6.55 -7.53
C ARG A 69 6.45 5.08 -7.85
N LEU A 70 5.94 4.17 -7.02
CA LEU A 70 6.14 2.73 -7.21
C LEU A 70 5.52 2.23 -8.51
N CYS A 71 4.23 2.52 -8.74
CA CYS A 71 3.49 1.92 -9.86
C CYS A 71 3.78 2.62 -11.21
N LEU A 72 3.89 3.95 -11.24
CA LEU A 72 3.97 4.70 -12.50
C LEU A 72 5.41 5.08 -12.88
N GLU A 73 6.24 5.47 -11.92
CA GLU A 73 7.63 5.89 -12.19
C GLU A 73 8.57 4.69 -12.24
N GLU A 74 8.55 3.85 -11.20
CA GLU A 74 9.41 2.67 -11.09
C GLU A 74 8.82 1.42 -11.78
N ARG A 75 7.52 1.46 -12.12
CA ARG A 75 6.77 0.35 -12.75
C ARG A 75 6.82 -0.95 -11.92
N ILE A 76 6.82 -0.80 -10.62
CA ILE A 76 6.78 -1.91 -9.67
C ILE A 76 5.33 -2.09 -9.22
N PRO A 77 4.70 -3.24 -9.48
CA PRO A 77 3.35 -3.51 -9.01
C PRO A 77 3.30 -3.55 -7.47
N VAL A 78 2.23 -2.99 -6.94
CA VAL A 78 1.97 -2.96 -5.49
C VAL A 78 0.68 -3.69 -5.19
N VAL A 79 0.74 -4.62 -4.25
CA VAL A 79 -0.43 -5.33 -3.73
C VAL A 79 -0.66 -4.86 -2.30
N VAL A 80 -1.84 -4.29 -2.05
CA VAL A 80 -2.24 -3.73 -0.76
C VAL A 80 -3.45 -4.48 -0.23
N CYS A 81 -3.42 -4.91 1.01
CA CYS A 81 -4.63 -5.37 1.70
C CYS A 81 -4.95 -4.48 2.90
N ALA A 82 -6.23 -4.40 3.26
CA ALA A 82 -6.67 -3.69 4.45
C ALA A 82 -6.30 -4.45 5.72
N GLY A 83 -5.87 -3.71 6.73
CA GLY A 83 -5.74 -4.17 8.10
C GLY A 83 -6.93 -3.73 8.96
N ASN A 84 -6.84 -3.96 10.28
CA ASN A 84 -7.94 -3.63 11.19
C ASN A 84 -8.12 -2.12 11.46
N HIS A 85 -7.09 -1.31 11.23
CA HIS A 85 -7.18 0.16 11.33
C HIS A 85 -7.76 0.79 10.06
N ASP A 86 -7.66 0.13 8.93
CA ASP A 86 -8.06 0.68 7.64
C ASP A 86 -9.58 0.70 7.46
N GLY A 87 -10.08 1.73 6.81
CA GLY A 87 -11.44 1.74 6.28
C GLY A 87 -11.51 0.94 4.97
N ALA A 88 -11.80 -0.36 5.05
CA ALA A 88 -11.75 -1.29 3.92
C ALA A 88 -12.37 -0.74 2.62
N ALA A 89 -13.61 -0.21 2.70
CA ALA A 89 -14.29 0.34 1.53
C ALA A 89 -13.64 1.63 0.99
N ARG A 90 -12.99 2.42 1.85
CA ARG A 90 -12.28 3.64 1.43
C ARG A 90 -10.93 3.29 0.81
N LEU A 91 -10.21 2.34 1.40
CA LEU A 91 -8.91 1.91 0.88
C LEU A 91 -9.06 1.28 -0.51
N SER A 92 -10.10 0.46 -0.72
CA SER A 92 -10.34 -0.21 -2.00
C SER A 92 -11.18 0.61 -2.99
N LEU A 93 -11.37 1.92 -2.74
CA LEU A 93 -12.06 2.80 -3.66
C LEU A 93 -11.36 2.79 -5.04
N LEU A 94 -12.12 2.60 -6.11
CA LEU A 94 -11.64 2.55 -7.49
C LEU A 94 -10.62 1.41 -7.77
N GLN A 95 -10.58 0.36 -6.97
CA GLN A 95 -9.60 -0.74 -7.08
C GLN A 95 -9.53 -1.34 -8.49
N GLU A 96 -10.67 -1.54 -9.15
CA GLU A 96 -10.71 -2.10 -10.50
C GLU A 96 -10.09 -1.16 -11.56
N LEU A 97 -10.21 0.14 -11.36
CA LEU A 97 -9.61 1.15 -12.24
C LEU A 97 -8.12 1.35 -11.98
N LEU A 98 -7.65 1.02 -10.77
CA LEU A 98 -6.25 1.14 -10.37
C LEU A 98 -5.41 -0.08 -10.77
N ALA A 99 -6.03 -1.26 -10.84
CA ALA A 99 -5.34 -2.52 -11.16
C ALA A 99 -4.52 -2.46 -12.47
N PRO A 100 -5.01 -1.87 -13.58
CA PRO A 100 -4.21 -1.76 -14.80
C PRO A 100 -2.96 -0.89 -14.67
N SER A 101 -2.88 -0.01 -13.67
CA SER A 101 -1.68 0.77 -13.38
C SER A 101 -0.66 0.04 -12.48
N GLY A 102 -0.96 -1.20 -12.09
CA GLY A 102 -0.13 -2.01 -11.20
C GLY A 102 -0.45 -1.83 -9.72
N LEU A 103 -1.51 -1.09 -9.35
CA LEU A 103 -1.95 -0.96 -7.96
C LEU A 103 -3.16 -1.87 -7.71
N HIS A 104 -2.93 -2.96 -6.99
CA HIS A 104 -3.94 -3.94 -6.62
C HIS A 104 -4.33 -3.75 -5.15
N VAL A 105 -5.59 -3.39 -4.87
CA VAL A 105 -6.05 -3.09 -3.52
C VAL A 105 -7.19 -4.01 -3.11
N PHE A 106 -7.08 -4.63 -1.95
CA PHE A 106 -8.03 -5.59 -1.40
C PHE A 106 -8.56 -5.09 -0.06
N GLY A 107 -9.81 -4.64 -0.05
CA GLY A 107 -10.45 -4.10 1.15
C GLY A 107 -11.11 -5.16 2.02
N ARG A 108 -11.73 -6.17 1.41
CA ARG A 108 -12.45 -7.23 2.11
C ARG A 108 -12.22 -8.57 1.43
N ALA A 109 -12.12 -9.62 2.23
CA ALA A 109 -12.03 -10.98 1.73
C ALA A 109 -13.29 -11.39 0.92
N GLY A 110 -13.09 -12.12 -0.17
CA GLY A 110 -14.18 -12.62 -1.01
C GLY A 110 -14.96 -11.56 -1.80
N ALA A 111 -14.53 -10.31 -1.79
CA ALA A 111 -15.17 -9.24 -2.56
C ALA A 111 -14.83 -9.30 -4.06
N GLN A 112 -13.76 -9.97 -4.41
CA GLN A 112 -13.24 -10.17 -5.77
C GLN A 112 -12.39 -11.45 -5.81
N ASP A 113 -11.78 -11.76 -6.93
CA ASP A 113 -10.76 -12.82 -6.98
C ASP A 113 -9.55 -12.36 -6.15
N ASP A 114 -9.42 -12.92 -4.95
CA ASP A 114 -8.43 -12.52 -3.94
C ASP A 114 -7.02 -12.99 -4.32
N ARG A 115 -6.65 -12.82 -5.59
CA ARG A 115 -5.31 -13.17 -6.08
C ARG A 115 -4.79 -12.15 -7.12
N VAL A 116 -3.48 -12.03 -7.16
CA VAL A 116 -2.76 -11.24 -8.17
C VAL A 116 -1.71 -12.13 -8.82
N ASP A 117 -1.78 -12.25 -10.14
CA ASP A 117 -0.75 -12.93 -10.93
C ASP A 117 0.35 -11.93 -11.30
N LEU A 118 1.56 -12.17 -10.83
CA LEU A 118 2.74 -11.36 -11.08
C LEU A 118 3.69 -12.01 -12.11
N GLY A 119 3.21 -13.02 -12.83
CA GLY A 119 3.97 -13.76 -13.82
C GLY A 119 4.83 -14.87 -13.21
N GLU A 120 5.84 -14.53 -12.42
CA GLU A 120 6.70 -15.51 -11.73
C GLU A 120 6.14 -15.98 -10.38
N ALA A 121 5.13 -15.30 -9.86
CA ALA A 121 4.46 -15.64 -8.60
C ALA A 121 3.00 -15.26 -8.63
N VAL A 122 2.18 -15.98 -7.89
CA VAL A 122 0.79 -15.63 -7.61
C VAL A 122 0.67 -15.26 -6.14
N VAL A 123 0.11 -14.09 -5.87
CA VAL A 123 -0.14 -13.61 -4.50
C VAL A 123 -1.60 -13.82 -4.17
N HIS A 124 -1.89 -14.63 -3.17
CA HIS A 124 -3.22 -14.76 -2.59
C HIS A 124 -3.35 -13.80 -1.43
N VAL A 125 -4.40 -12.97 -1.45
CA VAL A 125 -4.58 -11.87 -0.51
C VAL A 125 -5.74 -12.19 0.43
N LEU A 126 -5.49 -12.08 1.72
CA LEU A 126 -6.51 -12.24 2.76
C LEU A 126 -6.57 -10.97 3.62
N PRO A 127 -7.41 -9.99 3.27
CA PRO A 127 -7.62 -8.79 4.08
C PRO A 127 -8.25 -9.13 5.44
N TYR A 128 -8.08 -8.22 6.41
CA TYR A 128 -8.69 -8.31 7.72
C TYR A 128 -10.22 -8.21 7.66
#